data_c6e8104206d7d7374e3981a17121fabb
#
_entry.id   c6e8104206d7d7374e3981a17121fabb
#
_cell.length_a   1.000
_cell.length_b   1.000
_cell.length_c   1.000
_cell.angle_alpha   90.00
_cell.angle_beta   90.00
_cell.angle_gamma   90.00
#
_symmetry.space_group_name_H-M   'P 1'
#
loop_
_entity.id
_entity.type
_entity.pdbx_description
1 polymer ?
#
loop_
_entity_poly.entity_id
_entity_poly.type
_entity_poly.pdbx_seq_one_letter_code
_entity_poly.pdbx_strand_id
1 'polypeptide(L)'
;LLGLSLLLQWRRFAAPQEVAWWPAWVILGFAVLAKGPVAVVLSGLALLMFGALRRDLVQPWRRLRPLPGLLLTALISLPWYALELLVEGQPFWDSFFGYHNLQRFTSVVNDHLQPWWFFGPVMLVAALPFTPYLLIGLARVPRSRIAPEHSLHQFAACWLLAVLLLFTTAATKLPSYWLPATPAAALLVAQATVSSTVGSS
;
A
#
# COMPACT_ATOMS: atom_id res chain seq x y z
N LEU A 1 -6.58 5.80 6.01
CA LEU A 1 -6.44 4.62 6.87
C LEU A 1 -5.29 3.71 6.40
N LEU A 2 -5.31 3.19 5.15
CA LEU A 2 -4.25 2.32 4.65
C LEU A 2 -2.85 2.96 4.77
N GLY A 3 -2.69 4.21 4.35
CA GLY A 3 -1.42 4.93 4.45
C GLY A 3 -0.90 5.04 5.89
N LEU A 4 -1.79 5.32 6.84
CA LEU A 4 -1.42 5.36 8.26
C LEU A 4 -1.01 3.98 8.78
N SER A 5 -1.74 2.92 8.39
CA SER A 5 -1.35 1.55 8.73
C SER A 5 0.04 1.20 8.21
N LEU A 6 0.34 1.50 6.95
CA LEU A 6 1.65 1.24 6.34
C LEU A 6 2.78 2.03 7.02
N LEU A 7 2.55 3.31 7.37
CA LEU A 7 3.53 4.09 8.12
C LEU A 7 3.80 3.52 9.51
N LEU A 8 2.78 3.06 10.21
CA LEU A 8 2.93 2.42 11.51
C LEU A 8 3.64 1.06 11.40
N GLN A 9 3.37 0.30 10.33
CA GLN A 9 4.10 -0.93 10.04
C GLN A 9 5.59 -0.65 9.81
N TRP A 10 5.91 0.37 9.02
CA TRP A 10 7.31 0.78 8.85
C TRP A 10 7.92 1.26 10.18
N ARG A 11 7.25 2.11 10.96
CA ARG A 11 7.76 2.56 12.26
C ARG A 11 8.00 1.40 13.22
N ARG A 12 7.08 0.45 13.29
CA ARG A 12 7.28 -0.78 14.07
C ARG A 12 8.48 -1.58 13.57
N PHE A 13 8.69 -1.66 12.27
CA PHE A 13 9.87 -2.30 11.70
C PHE A 13 11.15 -1.55 12.07
N ALA A 14 11.17 -0.23 11.98
CA ALA A 14 12.32 0.63 12.24
C ALA A 14 12.70 0.65 13.74
N ALA A 15 11.72 0.88 14.61
CA ALA A 15 11.88 1.03 16.06
C ALA A 15 10.94 0.09 16.84
N PRO A 16 11.23 -1.22 16.88
CA PRO A 16 10.33 -2.22 17.47
C PRO A 16 10.17 -2.11 19.00
N GLN A 17 11.01 -1.37 19.67
CA GLN A 17 10.90 -1.13 21.12
C GLN A 17 9.99 0.05 21.44
N GLU A 18 9.84 1.00 20.52
CA GLU A 18 9.08 2.24 20.74
C GLU A 18 7.63 2.13 20.29
N VAL A 19 7.34 1.27 19.31
CA VAL A 19 6.02 1.16 18.67
C VAL A 19 5.42 -0.20 18.93
N ALA A 20 4.23 -0.24 19.51
CA ALA A 20 3.49 -1.49 19.67
C ALA A 20 3.17 -2.13 18.31
N TRP A 21 3.02 -3.46 18.26
CA TRP A 21 2.77 -4.19 17.00
C TRP A 21 1.32 -4.10 16.52
N TRP A 22 0.38 -3.93 17.43
CA TRP A 22 -1.06 -4.05 17.15
C TRP A 22 -1.73 -2.83 16.49
N PRO A 23 -1.34 -1.54 16.72
CA PRO A 23 -2.09 -0.39 16.17
C PRO A 23 -2.16 -0.37 14.66
N ALA A 24 -1.07 -0.75 13.99
CA ALA A 24 -1.03 -0.83 12.53
C ALA A 24 -2.09 -1.79 11.97
N TRP A 25 -2.30 -2.92 12.65
CA TRP A 25 -3.25 -3.95 12.26
C TRP A 25 -4.70 -3.58 12.57
N VAL A 26 -4.92 -2.86 13.68
CA VAL A 26 -6.24 -2.26 14.00
C VAL A 26 -6.65 -1.31 12.90
N ILE A 27 -5.77 -0.38 12.52
CA ILE A 27 -6.05 0.59 11.45
C ILE A 27 -6.21 -0.12 10.10
N LEU A 28 -5.49 -1.21 9.85
CA LEU A 28 -5.68 -2.04 8.66
C LEU A 28 -7.08 -2.67 8.65
N GLY A 29 -7.61 -3.11 9.80
CA GLY A 29 -8.98 -3.62 9.94
C GLY A 29 -10.02 -2.57 9.52
N PHE A 30 -9.88 -1.33 9.99
CA PHE A 30 -10.73 -0.23 9.53
C PHE A 30 -10.51 0.13 8.05
N ALA A 31 -9.32 -0.03 7.51
CA ALA A 31 -9.07 0.16 6.08
C ALA A 31 -9.79 -0.92 5.24
N VAL A 32 -9.85 -2.15 5.74
CA VAL A 32 -10.63 -3.24 5.12
C VAL A 32 -12.11 -2.91 5.12
N LEU A 33 -12.66 -2.42 6.23
CA LEU A 33 -14.07 -1.98 6.28
C LEU A 33 -14.38 -0.86 5.28
N ALA A 34 -13.43 0.07 5.09
CA ALA A 34 -13.62 1.22 4.21
C ALA A 34 -13.48 0.90 2.70
N LYS A 35 -12.66 -0.07 2.32
CA LYS A 35 -12.29 -0.30 0.90
C LYS A 35 -12.24 -1.77 0.50
N GLY A 36 -12.52 -2.69 1.43
CA GLY A 36 -12.46 -4.13 1.18
C GLY A 36 -11.07 -4.75 1.36
N PRO A 37 -10.95 -6.05 1.05
CA PRO A 37 -9.74 -6.85 1.29
C PRO A 37 -8.50 -6.37 0.54
N VAL A 38 -8.66 -5.52 -0.48
CA VAL A 38 -7.54 -4.91 -1.23
C VAL A 38 -6.54 -4.18 -0.34
N ALA A 39 -6.98 -3.67 0.82
CA ALA A 39 -6.10 -3.03 1.79
C ALA A 39 -5.06 -4.00 2.37
N VAL A 40 -5.46 -5.25 2.66
CA VAL A 40 -4.56 -6.31 3.13
C VAL A 40 -3.59 -6.72 2.03
N VAL A 41 -4.10 -6.88 0.80
CA VAL A 41 -3.27 -7.25 -0.37
C VAL A 41 -2.19 -6.20 -0.62
N LEU A 42 -2.55 -4.91 -0.63
CA LEU A 42 -1.59 -3.82 -0.81
C LEU A 42 -0.54 -3.76 0.31
N SER A 43 -0.99 -3.91 1.57
CA SER A 43 -0.07 -3.94 2.71
C SER A 43 0.90 -5.13 2.61
N GLY A 44 0.39 -6.32 2.32
CA GLY A 44 1.20 -7.52 2.14
C GLY A 44 2.20 -7.39 1.00
N LEU A 45 1.76 -6.89 -0.16
CA LEU A 45 2.61 -6.70 -1.34
C LEU A 45 3.72 -5.67 -1.07
N ALA A 46 3.41 -4.54 -0.43
CA ALA A 46 4.41 -3.54 -0.07
C ALA A 46 5.47 -4.10 0.88
N LEU A 47 5.07 -4.87 1.89
CA LEU A 47 5.97 -5.51 2.83
C LEU A 47 6.83 -6.61 2.17
N LEU A 48 6.25 -7.41 1.28
CA LEU A 48 6.98 -8.44 0.55
C LEU A 48 8.04 -7.81 -0.37
N MET A 49 7.67 -6.77 -1.11
CA MET A 49 8.61 -6.03 -1.97
C MET A 49 9.72 -5.38 -1.15
N PHE A 50 9.38 -4.81 0.00
CA PHE A 50 10.35 -4.21 0.91
C PHE A 50 11.32 -5.26 1.47
N GLY A 51 10.81 -6.40 1.92
CA GLY A 51 11.65 -7.51 2.38
C GLY A 51 12.55 -8.08 1.27
N ALA A 52 12.01 -8.24 0.06
CA ALA A 52 12.76 -8.69 -1.11
C ALA A 52 13.87 -7.71 -1.49
N LEU A 53 13.59 -6.40 -1.53
CA LEU A 53 14.60 -5.36 -1.80
C LEU A 53 15.75 -5.39 -0.78
N ARG A 54 15.43 -5.67 0.49
CA ARG A 54 16.40 -5.78 1.57
C ARG A 54 17.08 -7.16 1.64
N ARG A 55 16.66 -8.12 0.80
CA ARG A 55 17.09 -9.52 0.81
C ARG A 55 16.92 -10.17 2.20
N ASP A 56 15.87 -9.78 2.90
CA ASP A 56 15.56 -10.28 4.23
C ASP A 56 14.02 -10.23 4.46
N LEU A 57 13.37 -11.32 4.20
CA LEU A 57 11.92 -11.45 4.45
C LEU A 57 11.62 -11.81 5.91
N VAL A 58 12.59 -12.37 6.63
CA VAL A 58 12.40 -12.87 7.99
C VAL A 58 12.28 -11.73 8.99
N GLN A 59 13.10 -10.69 8.86
CA GLN A 59 13.13 -9.59 9.82
C GLN A 59 11.79 -8.78 9.85
N PRO A 60 11.21 -8.36 8.70
CA PRO A 60 9.87 -7.76 8.72
C PRO A 60 8.82 -8.68 9.33
N TRP A 61 8.83 -9.97 8.98
CA TRP A 61 7.90 -10.96 9.53
C TRP A 61 7.98 -11.06 11.06
N ARG A 62 9.18 -11.19 11.60
CA ARG A 62 9.39 -11.29 13.06
C ARG A 62 8.99 -10.01 13.80
N ARG A 63 9.30 -8.83 13.25
CA ARG A 63 9.02 -7.54 13.90
C ARG A 63 7.56 -7.14 13.84
N LEU A 64 6.89 -7.41 12.75
CA LEU A 64 5.49 -7.01 12.50
C LEU A 64 4.47 -8.00 13.05
N ARG A 65 4.86 -9.25 13.32
CA ARG A 65 3.97 -10.32 13.82
C ARG A 65 2.71 -10.46 12.95
N PRO A 66 2.82 -10.78 11.65
CA PRO A 66 1.68 -10.70 10.73
C PRO A 66 0.56 -11.69 11.06
N LEU A 67 0.84 -12.88 11.61
CA LEU A 67 -0.20 -13.83 11.98
C LEU A 67 -1.17 -13.26 13.03
N PRO A 68 -0.73 -12.85 14.25
CA PRO A 68 -1.64 -12.22 15.20
C PRO A 68 -2.20 -10.88 14.68
N GLY A 69 -1.45 -10.16 13.84
CA GLY A 69 -1.91 -8.93 13.22
C GLY A 69 -3.08 -9.15 12.26
N LEU A 70 -3.00 -10.13 11.38
CA LEU A 70 -4.09 -10.50 10.46
C LEU A 70 -5.32 -11.02 11.23
N LEU A 71 -5.12 -11.77 12.31
CA LEU A 71 -6.22 -12.18 13.18
C LEU A 71 -6.93 -10.97 13.79
N LEU A 72 -6.17 -9.96 14.27
CA LEU A 72 -6.73 -8.73 14.80
C LEU A 72 -7.47 -7.92 13.72
N THR A 73 -6.90 -7.81 12.52
CA THR A 73 -7.55 -7.19 11.35
C THR A 73 -8.86 -7.90 11.02
N ALA A 74 -8.86 -9.23 10.98
CA ALA A 74 -10.05 -10.05 10.74
C ALA A 74 -11.11 -9.86 11.84
N LEU A 75 -10.71 -9.86 13.10
CA LEU A 75 -11.62 -9.65 14.24
C LEU A 75 -12.36 -8.30 14.16
N ILE A 76 -11.72 -7.28 13.60
CA ILE A 76 -12.33 -5.96 13.42
C ILE A 76 -13.24 -5.92 12.19
N SER A 77 -12.81 -6.54 11.08
CA SER A 77 -13.52 -6.39 9.80
C SER A 77 -14.59 -7.47 9.57
N LEU A 78 -14.35 -8.72 9.93
CA LEU A 78 -15.26 -9.82 9.63
C LEU A 78 -16.64 -9.73 10.28
N PRO A 79 -16.80 -9.23 11.53
CA PRO A 79 -18.14 -9.14 12.14
C PRO A 79 -19.12 -8.31 11.30
N TRP A 80 -18.66 -7.20 10.73
CA TRP A 80 -19.49 -6.37 9.86
C TRP A 80 -19.90 -7.10 8.57
N TYR A 81 -18.93 -7.74 7.89
CA TYR A 81 -19.23 -8.53 6.69
C TYR A 81 -20.14 -9.72 6.97
N ALA A 82 -19.99 -10.36 8.14
CA ALA A 82 -20.87 -11.46 8.56
C ALA A 82 -22.30 -10.96 8.80
N LEU A 83 -22.47 -9.81 9.45
CA LEU A 83 -23.79 -9.20 9.66
C LEU A 83 -24.46 -8.82 8.34
N GLU A 84 -23.75 -8.21 7.40
CA GLU A 84 -24.28 -7.88 6.07
C GLU A 84 -24.69 -9.14 5.30
N LEU A 85 -23.90 -10.20 5.36
CA LEU A 85 -24.27 -11.49 4.77
C LEU A 85 -25.51 -12.13 5.40
N LEU A 86 -25.71 -11.95 6.70
CA LEU A 86 -26.91 -12.44 7.38
C LEU A 86 -28.16 -11.63 7.06
N VAL A 87 -28.01 -10.32 6.83
CA VAL A 87 -29.13 -9.40 6.55
C VAL A 87 -29.50 -9.40 5.08
N GLU A 88 -28.53 -9.18 4.19
CA GLU A 88 -28.75 -9.04 2.75
C GLU A 88 -28.55 -10.37 1.97
N GLY A 89 -27.78 -11.30 2.53
CA GLY A 89 -27.55 -12.61 1.93
C GLY A 89 -26.77 -12.59 0.62
N GLN A 90 -27.23 -13.39 -0.36
CA GLN A 90 -26.56 -13.57 -1.66
C GLN A 90 -26.38 -12.26 -2.44
N PRO A 91 -27.33 -11.30 -2.48
CA PRO A 91 -27.14 -10.02 -3.17
C PRO A 91 -25.92 -9.22 -2.68
N PHE A 92 -25.65 -9.23 -1.37
CA PHE A 92 -24.44 -8.59 -0.83
C PHE A 92 -23.16 -9.28 -1.32
N TRP A 93 -23.15 -10.64 -1.28
CA TRP A 93 -22.01 -11.41 -1.75
C TRP A 93 -21.68 -11.12 -3.22
N ASP A 94 -22.70 -11.17 -4.08
CA ASP A 94 -22.53 -10.97 -5.52
C ASP A 94 -22.14 -9.53 -5.86
N SER A 95 -22.70 -8.55 -5.14
CA SER A 95 -22.35 -7.14 -5.33
C SER A 95 -20.94 -6.83 -4.80
N PHE A 96 -20.66 -7.13 -3.54
CA PHE A 96 -19.44 -6.69 -2.89
C PHE A 96 -18.22 -7.52 -3.28
N PHE A 97 -18.28 -8.84 -3.11
CA PHE A 97 -17.17 -9.72 -3.44
C PHE A 97 -17.12 -10.05 -4.94
N GLY A 98 -18.27 -10.29 -5.57
CA GLY A 98 -18.37 -10.57 -7.00
C GLY A 98 -18.03 -9.33 -7.81
N TYR A 99 -18.96 -8.37 -7.92
CA TYR A 99 -18.85 -7.24 -8.82
C TYR A 99 -17.75 -6.24 -8.44
N HIS A 100 -17.74 -5.75 -7.20
CA HIS A 100 -16.86 -4.66 -6.79
C HIS A 100 -15.41 -5.08 -6.54
N ASN A 101 -15.15 -6.32 -6.18
CA ASN A 101 -13.79 -6.80 -5.92
C ASN A 101 -13.28 -7.73 -7.03
N LEU A 102 -13.91 -8.87 -7.25
CA LEU A 102 -13.40 -9.90 -8.15
C LEU A 102 -13.55 -9.52 -9.63
N GLN A 103 -14.74 -9.12 -10.08
CA GLN A 103 -14.98 -8.82 -11.50
C GLN A 103 -14.17 -7.61 -11.97
N ARG A 104 -14.07 -6.54 -11.17
CA ARG A 104 -13.21 -5.39 -11.51
C ARG A 104 -11.74 -5.75 -11.65
N PHE A 105 -11.30 -6.81 -11.01
CA PHE A 105 -9.92 -7.27 -11.11
C PHE A 105 -9.71 -8.19 -12.30
N THR A 106 -10.69 -9.06 -12.62
CA THR A 106 -10.58 -10.11 -13.64
C THR A 106 -11.18 -9.75 -14.98
N SER A 107 -12.16 -8.82 -15.02
CA SER A 107 -12.85 -8.42 -16.25
C SER A 107 -12.97 -6.90 -16.39
N VAL A 108 -13.15 -6.44 -17.61
CA VAL A 108 -13.41 -5.02 -17.90
C VAL A 108 -14.86 -4.71 -17.55
N VAL A 109 -15.06 -3.79 -16.61
CA VAL A 109 -16.38 -3.33 -16.18
C VAL A 109 -16.56 -1.88 -16.61
N ASN A 110 -17.76 -1.56 -17.16
CA ASN A 110 -18.14 -0.22 -17.62
C ASN A 110 -17.21 0.38 -18.69
N ASP A 111 -16.71 -0.42 -19.64
CA ASP A 111 -15.84 0.00 -20.74
C ASP A 111 -14.53 0.72 -20.32
N HIS A 112 -14.10 0.57 -19.06
CA HIS A 112 -12.84 1.14 -18.57
C HIS A 112 -11.63 0.29 -18.97
N LEU A 113 -11.55 -0.08 -20.28
CA LEU A 113 -10.38 -0.72 -20.84
C LEU A 113 -9.27 0.31 -21.02
N GLN A 114 -8.20 0.17 -20.25
CA GLN A 114 -7.03 1.05 -20.36
C GLN A 114 -5.77 0.22 -20.59
N PRO A 115 -4.79 0.73 -21.34
CA PRO A 115 -3.55 0.01 -21.62
C PRO A 115 -2.76 -0.24 -20.33
N TRP A 116 -1.82 -1.21 -20.37
CA TRP A 116 -1.00 -1.58 -19.22
C TRP A 116 -0.16 -0.41 -18.67
N TRP A 117 0.25 0.54 -19.52
CA TRP A 117 1.04 1.71 -19.13
C TRP A 117 0.20 2.88 -18.56
N PHE A 118 -1.11 2.74 -18.45
CA PHE A 118 -2.05 3.80 -18.03
C PHE A 118 -1.63 4.52 -16.75
N PHE A 119 -1.16 3.79 -15.74
CA PHE A 119 -0.77 4.40 -14.46
C PHE A 119 0.54 5.19 -14.51
N GLY A 120 1.38 5.05 -15.54
CA GLY A 120 2.56 5.89 -15.74
C GLY A 120 2.19 7.37 -15.90
N PRO A 121 1.43 7.76 -16.94
CA PRO A 121 0.92 9.12 -17.10
C PRO A 121 0.09 9.60 -15.91
N VAL A 122 -0.77 8.76 -15.34
CA VAL A 122 -1.57 9.11 -14.15
C VAL A 122 -0.65 9.52 -12.98
N MET A 123 0.41 8.76 -12.72
CA MET A 123 1.41 9.09 -11.71
C MET A 123 2.07 10.45 -11.98
N LEU A 124 2.50 10.68 -13.22
CA LEU A 124 3.21 11.91 -13.60
C LEU A 124 2.31 13.15 -13.43
N VAL A 125 1.05 13.05 -13.86
CA VAL A 125 0.08 14.15 -13.76
C VAL A 125 -0.37 14.36 -12.31
N ALA A 126 -0.68 13.28 -11.59
CA ALA A 126 -1.13 13.37 -10.20
C ALA A 126 -0.07 13.87 -9.22
N ALA A 127 1.21 13.76 -9.57
CA ALA A 127 2.32 14.27 -8.77
C ALA A 127 2.71 15.72 -9.10
N LEU A 128 2.06 16.38 -10.08
CA LEU A 128 2.37 17.78 -10.43
C LEU A 128 2.11 18.73 -9.26
N PRO A 129 2.96 19.75 -9.07
CA PRO A 129 4.19 20.09 -9.82
C PRO A 129 5.44 19.33 -9.35
N PHE A 130 5.33 18.40 -8.42
CA PHE A 130 6.45 17.71 -7.76
C PHE A 130 6.95 16.48 -8.53
N THR A 131 6.47 16.24 -9.74
CA THR A 131 6.85 15.08 -10.57
C THR A 131 8.38 14.92 -10.74
N PRO A 132 9.17 15.98 -11.01
CA PRO A 132 10.62 15.84 -11.11
C PRO A 132 11.26 15.29 -9.81
N TYR A 133 10.81 15.78 -8.67
CA TYR A 133 11.30 15.34 -7.36
C TYR A 133 10.88 13.90 -7.05
N LEU A 134 9.67 13.50 -7.45
CA LEU A 134 9.22 12.12 -7.33
C LEU A 134 10.14 11.17 -8.13
N LEU A 135 10.45 11.51 -9.37
CA LEU A 135 11.34 10.72 -10.22
C LEU A 135 12.77 10.65 -9.66
N ILE A 136 13.30 11.77 -9.17
CA ILE A 136 14.60 11.82 -8.48
C ILE A 136 14.55 10.93 -7.21
N GLY A 137 13.49 11.05 -6.40
CA GLY A 137 13.30 10.21 -5.22
C GLY A 137 13.29 8.72 -5.55
N LEU A 138 12.59 8.31 -6.60
CA LEU A 138 12.58 6.92 -7.07
C LEU A 138 13.96 6.46 -7.58
N ALA A 139 14.65 7.30 -8.34
CA ALA A 139 15.97 6.98 -8.89
C ALA A 139 17.05 6.82 -7.81
N ARG A 140 16.93 7.55 -6.71
CA ARG A 140 17.87 7.55 -5.58
C ARG A 140 17.58 6.49 -4.52
N VAL A 141 16.59 5.63 -4.71
CA VAL A 141 16.28 4.56 -3.75
C VAL A 141 17.49 3.65 -3.55
N PRO A 142 18.00 3.51 -2.31
CA PRO A 142 19.12 2.62 -2.03
C PRO A 142 18.76 1.17 -2.35
N ARG A 143 19.58 0.49 -3.16
CA ARG A 143 19.41 -0.93 -3.51
C ARG A 143 20.13 -1.87 -2.55
N SER A 144 20.94 -1.33 -1.65
CA SER A 144 21.64 -2.06 -0.60
C SER A 144 20.84 -2.11 0.68
N ARG A 145 21.16 -3.08 1.54
CA ARG A 145 20.58 -3.15 2.89
C ARG A 145 21.13 -2.00 3.74
N ILE A 146 20.24 -1.14 4.19
CA ILE A 146 20.54 -0.01 5.10
C ILE A 146 19.93 -0.27 6.48
N ALA A 147 20.33 0.51 7.48
CA ALA A 147 19.78 0.41 8.83
C ALA A 147 18.24 0.58 8.81
N PRO A 148 17.49 -0.15 9.64
CA PRO A 148 16.04 -0.12 9.65
C PRO A 148 15.46 1.29 9.80
N GLU A 149 16.04 2.10 10.68
CA GLU A 149 15.62 3.48 10.98
C GLU A 149 15.76 4.42 9.76
N HIS A 150 16.67 4.14 8.84
CA HIS A 150 16.88 4.92 7.61
C HIS A 150 16.14 4.35 6.39
N SER A 151 15.37 3.28 6.56
CA SER A 151 14.75 2.53 5.45
C SER A 151 13.43 3.10 4.93
N LEU A 152 12.97 4.27 5.42
CA LEU A 152 11.71 4.89 4.99
C LEU A 152 11.65 5.10 3.48
N HIS A 153 12.76 5.54 2.89
CA HIS A 153 12.87 5.76 1.45
C HIS A 153 12.61 4.47 0.65
N GLN A 154 13.25 3.37 1.06
CA GLN A 154 13.03 2.05 0.46
C GLN A 154 11.59 1.59 0.62
N PHE A 155 11.02 1.77 1.82
CA PHE A 155 9.66 1.37 2.11
C PHE A 155 8.63 2.16 1.29
N ALA A 156 8.80 3.49 1.20
CA ALA A 156 7.93 4.35 0.40
C ALA A 156 7.95 3.97 -1.09
N ALA A 157 9.13 3.68 -1.64
CA ALA A 157 9.25 3.21 -3.02
C ALA A 157 8.56 1.86 -3.24
N CYS A 158 8.75 0.89 -2.34
CA CYS A 158 8.06 -0.40 -2.41
C CYS A 158 6.54 -0.26 -2.28
N TRP A 159 6.06 0.62 -1.40
CA TRP A 159 4.64 0.92 -1.27
C TRP A 159 4.06 1.52 -2.56
N LEU A 160 4.70 2.54 -3.12
CA LEU A 160 4.26 3.15 -4.38
C LEU A 160 4.24 2.11 -5.50
N LEU A 161 5.31 1.32 -5.64
CA LEU A 161 5.40 0.28 -6.68
C LEU A 161 4.37 -0.85 -6.45
N ALA A 162 4.06 -1.21 -5.20
CA ALA A 162 3.02 -2.20 -4.90
C ALA A 162 1.64 -1.74 -5.39
N VAL A 163 1.30 -0.46 -5.18
CA VAL A 163 0.05 0.13 -5.69
C VAL A 163 0.03 0.11 -7.21
N LEU A 164 1.10 0.58 -7.86
CA LEU A 164 1.21 0.58 -9.32
C LEU A 164 1.11 -0.83 -9.90
N LEU A 165 1.83 -1.79 -9.32
CA LEU A 165 1.83 -3.18 -9.78
C LEU A 165 0.44 -3.79 -9.67
N LEU A 166 -0.20 -3.69 -8.49
CA LEU A 166 -1.51 -4.28 -8.27
C LEU A 166 -2.55 -3.73 -9.24
N PHE A 167 -2.64 -2.41 -9.39
CA PHE A 167 -3.66 -1.81 -10.24
C PHE A 167 -3.32 -1.85 -11.74
N THR A 168 -2.05 -1.99 -12.10
CA THR A 168 -1.66 -2.24 -13.50
C THR A 168 -2.11 -3.63 -13.96
N THR A 169 -2.08 -4.63 -13.08
CA THR A 169 -2.56 -5.99 -13.37
C THR A 169 -4.09 -6.12 -13.34
N ALA A 170 -4.80 -5.16 -12.73
CA ALA A 170 -6.27 -5.15 -12.73
C ALA A 170 -6.82 -4.89 -14.15
N ALA A 171 -7.90 -5.60 -14.52
CA ALA A 171 -8.55 -5.43 -15.81
C ALA A 171 -9.22 -4.05 -15.94
N THR A 172 -9.96 -3.61 -14.90
CA THR A 172 -10.56 -2.28 -14.85
C THR A 172 -9.59 -1.28 -14.20
N LYS A 173 -9.27 -0.20 -14.91
CA LYS A 173 -8.31 0.83 -14.45
C LYS A 173 -9.00 2.19 -14.30
N LEU A 174 -8.95 2.74 -13.08
CA LEU A 174 -9.48 4.07 -12.77
C LEU A 174 -8.35 4.98 -12.26
N PRO A 175 -8.33 6.28 -12.65
CA PRO A 175 -7.33 7.22 -12.13
C PRO A 175 -7.31 7.29 -10.59
N SER A 176 -8.45 7.10 -9.93
CA SER A 176 -8.57 7.11 -8.47
C SER A 176 -7.81 5.98 -7.76
N TYR A 177 -7.41 4.93 -8.48
CA TYR A 177 -6.59 3.85 -7.92
C TYR A 177 -5.15 4.27 -7.60
N TRP A 178 -4.75 5.46 -8.05
CA TRP A 178 -3.51 6.12 -7.62
C TRP A 178 -3.55 6.59 -6.15
N LEU A 179 -4.72 6.95 -5.60
CA LEU A 179 -4.84 7.56 -4.27
C LEU A 179 -4.10 6.82 -3.14
N PRO A 180 -4.09 5.48 -3.06
CA PRO A 180 -3.30 4.78 -2.05
C PRO A 180 -1.78 5.00 -2.15
N ALA A 181 -1.27 5.43 -3.31
CA ALA A 181 0.15 5.71 -3.52
C ALA A 181 0.55 7.15 -3.14
N THR A 182 -0.40 8.06 -3.00
CA THR A 182 -0.14 9.49 -2.74
C THR A 182 0.76 9.74 -1.52
N PRO A 183 0.54 9.11 -0.35
CA PRO A 183 1.43 9.33 0.80
C PRO A 183 2.86 8.83 0.54
N ALA A 184 3.01 7.72 -0.18
CA ALA A 184 4.32 7.21 -0.56
C ALA A 184 5.05 8.16 -1.52
N ALA A 185 4.32 8.70 -2.50
CA ALA A 185 4.86 9.70 -3.43
C ALA A 185 5.32 10.97 -2.68
N ALA A 186 4.53 11.46 -1.73
CA ALA A 186 4.90 12.61 -0.90
C ALA A 186 6.19 12.36 -0.08
N LEU A 187 6.35 11.15 0.49
CA LEU A 187 7.57 10.77 1.20
C LEU A 187 8.79 10.75 0.27
N LEU A 188 8.64 10.23 -0.95
CA LEU A 188 9.73 10.19 -1.94
C LEU A 188 10.12 11.60 -2.40
N VAL A 189 9.17 12.49 -2.61
CA VAL A 189 9.42 13.91 -2.91
C VAL A 189 10.19 14.58 -1.78
N ALA A 190 9.73 14.40 -0.52
CA ALA A 190 10.41 14.98 0.64
C ALA A 190 11.86 14.50 0.78
N GLN A 191 12.13 13.21 0.53
CA GLN A 191 13.49 12.67 0.55
C GLN A 191 14.38 13.27 -0.56
N ALA A 192 13.82 13.52 -1.74
CA ALA A 192 14.56 14.13 -2.84
C ALA A 192 14.93 15.58 -2.56
N THR A 193 14.04 16.35 -1.93
CA THR A 193 14.29 17.78 -1.60
C THR A 193 15.33 17.93 -0.50
N VAL A 194 15.27 17.13 0.58
CA VAL A 194 16.25 17.16 1.67
C VAL A 194 17.66 16.82 1.16
N SER A 195 17.79 15.84 0.28
CA SER A 195 19.10 15.46 -0.28
C SER A 195 19.71 16.53 -1.19
N SER A 196 18.90 17.40 -1.81
CA SER A 196 19.39 18.46 -2.66
C SER A 196 19.90 19.67 -1.87
N THR A 197 19.31 19.94 -0.69
CA THR A 197 19.75 21.05 0.18
C THR A 197 21.06 20.75 0.92
N VAL A 198 21.30 19.50 1.30
CA VAL A 198 22.54 19.08 1.99
C VAL A 198 23.74 18.98 1.02
N GLY A 199 23.51 18.75 -0.26
CA GLY A 199 24.59 18.68 -1.28
C GLY A 199 25.03 20.04 -1.84
N SER A 200 24.40 21.15 -1.45
CA SER A 200 24.73 22.53 -1.90
C SER A 200 25.41 23.37 -0.84
N SER A 201 25.72 22.83 0.31
CA SER A 201 26.51 23.43 1.40
C SER A 201 27.89 22.77 1.47
#